data_1a6b3920c6160bf5d8f07b905e71e25b
#
_entry.id   1a6b3920c6160bf5d8f07b905e71e25b
#
_cell.length_a   1.000
_cell.length_b   1.000
_cell.length_c   1.000
_cell.angle_alpha   90.00
_cell.angle_beta   90.00
_cell.angle_gamma   90.00
#
_symmetry.space_group_name_H-M   'P 1'
#
loop_
_entity.id
_entity.type
_entity.pdbx_description
1 polymer ?
#
loop_
_entity_poly.entity_id
_entity_poly.type
_entity_poly.pdbx_seq_one_letter_code
_entity_poly.pdbx_strand_id
1 'polypeptide(L)'
;MIRKGSFLLALCLLFSTAAAQTGSFKGPLALQLYSMREELRKDVPGTLAKVKAMGFRNVEMGGYYGLTPQQFRAELDRAGLKAVSMHADFNLLDKDIDRVIGEAKIFEVKYVGCAWIPHGKDFTPADVTRSAEVFNRAAVKLQAAGFRFMYHIHGYEFIKDGDGTLFDRLVAATSQAPVWFENDIFWTTHGGADPAKLLEKYPQRFRLLHLKDMKKGTVGNLTGQAPDVTSVALGTGQVDVRGVLIAARKIGIEWYIIEEESPEPLINVPAGKKYLEKIKY
;
A
#
# COMPACT_ATOMS: atom_id res chain seq x y z
N MET A 1 -30.67 44.87 -59.14
CA MET A 1 -29.72 45.17 -58.03
C MET A 1 -30.03 44.30 -56.87
N ILE A 2 -29.24 43.17 -56.67
CA ILE A 2 -29.46 42.19 -55.60
C ILE A 2 -28.32 42.40 -54.61
N ARG A 3 -28.63 42.80 -53.37
CA ARG A 3 -27.69 42.92 -52.27
C ARG A 3 -27.45 41.58 -51.67
N LYS A 4 -26.20 41.06 -51.70
CA LYS A 4 -25.75 39.91 -50.97
C LYS A 4 -25.42 40.30 -49.54
N GLY A 5 -26.20 39.81 -48.58
CA GLY A 5 -25.87 39.90 -47.14
C GLY A 5 -24.95 38.75 -46.69
N SER A 6 -23.75 39.10 -46.25
CA SER A 6 -22.81 38.15 -45.65
C SER A 6 -23.17 37.96 -44.17
N PHE A 7 -23.59 36.74 -43.79
CA PHE A 7 -23.74 36.35 -42.39
C PHE A 7 -22.37 35.86 -41.86
N LEU A 8 -21.77 36.60 -40.94
CA LEU A 8 -20.63 36.18 -40.17
C LEU A 8 -21.13 35.30 -39.00
N LEU A 9 -20.83 34.02 -39.07
CA LEU A 9 -21.09 33.08 -37.98
C LEU A 9 -19.92 33.17 -36.95
N ALA A 10 -20.14 33.84 -35.82
CA ALA A 10 -19.18 33.89 -34.74
C ALA A 10 -19.24 32.58 -33.96
N LEU A 11 -18.20 31.73 -34.11
CA LEU A 11 -18.03 30.49 -33.37
C LEU A 11 -17.46 30.81 -31.98
N CYS A 12 -18.30 30.90 -30.94
CA CYS A 12 -17.88 31.00 -29.55
C CYS A 12 -17.35 29.64 -29.05
N LEU A 13 -16.04 29.50 -29.04
CA LEU A 13 -15.35 28.40 -28.38
C LEU A 13 -15.49 28.59 -26.85
N LEU A 14 -16.42 27.86 -26.24
CA LEU A 14 -16.52 27.73 -24.79
C LEU A 14 -15.37 26.83 -24.32
N PHE A 15 -14.27 27.43 -23.85
CA PHE A 15 -13.28 26.74 -23.07
C PHE A 15 -13.90 26.40 -21.71
N SER A 16 -14.40 25.18 -21.57
CA SER A 16 -14.77 24.61 -20.28
C SER A 16 -13.48 24.35 -19.50
N THR A 17 -13.06 25.28 -18.66
CA THR A 17 -12.04 25.00 -17.64
C THR A 17 -12.66 24.07 -16.62
N ALA A 18 -12.38 22.77 -16.75
CA ALA A 18 -12.67 21.83 -15.70
C ALA A 18 -11.88 22.28 -14.45
N ALA A 19 -12.55 22.97 -13.53
CA ALA A 19 -11.99 23.26 -12.22
C ALA A 19 -11.66 21.92 -11.57
N ALA A 20 -10.39 21.66 -11.34
CA ALA A 20 -9.95 20.48 -10.59
C ALA A 20 -10.66 20.52 -9.23
N GLN A 21 -11.56 19.57 -9.00
CA GLN A 21 -12.27 19.48 -7.72
C GLN A 21 -11.24 19.23 -6.62
N THR A 22 -10.89 20.25 -5.86
CA THR A 22 -10.05 20.13 -4.69
C THR A 22 -10.89 19.57 -3.56
N GLY A 23 -10.81 18.25 -3.33
CA GLY A 23 -11.41 17.56 -2.19
C GLY A 23 -10.42 17.37 -1.05
N SER A 24 -10.89 17.26 0.18
CA SER A 24 -10.10 16.77 1.30
C SER A 24 -9.98 15.24 1.26
N PHE A 25 -8.94 14.67 1.87
CA PHE A 25 -8.80 13.23 2.04
C PHE A 25 -9.98 12.66 2.84
N LYS A 26 -10.63 11.62 2.32
CA LYS A 26 -11.78 10.93 2.93
C LYS A 26 -11.65 9.41 2.85
N GLY A 27 -10.46 8.90 2.50
CA GLY A 27 -10.26 7.46 2.39
C GLY A 27 -10.33 6.75 3.75
N PRO A 28 -10.74 5.47 3.77
CA PRO A 28 -10.60 4.65 4.96
C PRO A 28 -9.12 4.54 5.32
N LEU A 29 -8.77 4.90 6.58
CA LEU A 29 -7.39 5.00 7.04
C LEU A 29 -7.09 3.90 8.06
N ALA A 30 -5.94 3.25 7.91
CA ALA A 30 -5.35 2.33 8.86
C ALA A 30 -3.90 2.71 9.19
N LEU A 31 -3.35 2.10 10.22
CA LEU A 31 -1.92 2.16 10.56
C LEU A 31 -1.32 0.77 10.38
N GLN A 32 -0.21 0.66 9.64
CA GLN A 32 0.63 -0.54 9.65
C GLN A 32 1.34 -0.64 11.01
N LEU A 33 1.06 -1.70 11.77
CA LEU A 33 1.60 -1.88 13.11
C LEU A 33 3.11 -2.12 13.15
N TYR A 34 3.71 -2.47 12.03
CA TYR A 34 5.17 -2.54 11.91
C TYR A 34 5.83 -1.18 12.17
N SER A 35 5.14 -0.08 11.93
CA SER A 35 5.56 1.28 12.32
C SER A 35 5.85 1.39 13.82
N MET A 36 5.15 0.60 14.62
CA MET A 36 5.26 0.61 16.09
C MET A 36 6.03 -0.60 16.63
N ARG A 37 6.80 -1.31 15.77
CA ARG A 37 7.46 -2.59 16.09
C ARG A 37 8.30 -2.55 17.36
N GLU A 38 9.07 -1.49 17.56
CA GLU A 38 9.96 -1.37 18.73
C GLU A 38 9.17 -1.13 20.03
N GLU A 39 8.06 -0.38 19.94
CA GLU A 39 7.18 -0.16 21.10
C GLU A 39 6.35 -1.40 21.40
N LEU A 40 5.84 -2.09 20.38
CA LEU A 40 5.07 -3.32 20.54
C LEU A 40 5.90 -4.46 21.15
N ARG A 41 7.20 -4.55 20.85
CA ARG A 41 8.11 -5.51 21.51
C ARG A 41 8.25 -5.29 23.01
N LYS A 42 8.08 -4.04 23.47
CA LYS A 42 8.20 -3.66 24.89
C LYS A 42 6.88 -3.81 25.63
N ASP A 43 5.79 -3.34 25.03
CA ASP A 43 4.47 -3.23 25.67
C ASP A 43 3.37 -3.25 24.60
N VAL A 44 2.77 -4.41 24.34
CA VAL A 44 1.68 -4.53 23.36
C VAL A 44 0.43 -3.75 23.81
N PRO A 45 -0.14 -3.94 25.02
CA PRO A 45 -1.36 -3.22 25.42
C PRO A 45 -1.20 -1.70 25.43
N GLY A 46 -0.11 -1.20 26.00
CA GLY A 46 0.15 0.25 26.09
C GLY A 46 0.40 0.87 24.71
N THR A 47 1.05 0.15 23.80
CA THR A 47 1.27 0.64 22.44
C THR A 47 -0.01 0.68 21.62
N LEU A 48 -0.86 -0.34 21.69
CA LEU A 48 -2.17 -0.35 21.04
C LEU A 48 -3.07 0.78 21.58
N ALA A 49 -3.02 1.05 22.88
CA ALA A 49 -3.71 2.21 23.48
C ALA A 49 -3.21 3.54 22.89
N LYS A 50 -1.89 3.72 22.69
CA LYS A 50 -1.31 4.89 22.02
C LYS A 50 -1.80 5.01 20.57
N VAL A 51 -1.81 3.91 19.80
CA VAL A 51 -2.36 3.88 18.42
C VAL A 51 -3.82 4.35 18.43
N LYS A 52 -4.61 3.86 19.37
CA LYS A 52 -6.00 4.33 19.53
C LYS A 52 -6.09 5.81 19.86
N ALA A 53 -5.23 6.31 20.77
CA ALA A 53 -5.18 7.73 21.16
C ALA A 53 -4.76 8.64 19.98
N MET A 54 -3.96 8.16 19.04
CA MET A 54 -3.65 8.86 17.77
C MET A 54 -4.87 8.95 16.84
N GLY A 55 -6.01 8.34 17.22
CA GLY A 55 -7.26 8.39 16.48
C GLY A 55 -7.41 7.33 15.39
N PHE A 56 -6.59 6.29 15.37
CA PHE A 56 -6.81 5.14 14.52
C PHE A 56 -7.91 4.23 15.08
N ARG A 57 -8.63 3.59 14.18
CA ARG A 57 -9.62 2.54 14.48
C ARG A 57 -9.28 1.24 13.76
N ASN A 58 -8.52 1.36 12.71
CA ASN A 58 -8.15 0.23 11.86
C ASN A 58 -6.63 0.14 11.79
N VAL A 59 -6.14 -1.10 11.70
CA VAL A 59 -4.72 -1.41 11.63
C VAL A 59 -4.45 -2.49 10.58
N GLU A 60 -3.26 -2.48 10.03
CA GLU A 60 -2.69 -3.61 9.34
C GLU A 60 -1.65 -4.29 10.24
N MET A 61 -1.64 -5.61 10.20
CA MET A 61 -0.82 -6.41 11.12
C MET A 61 0.49 -6.84 10.47
N GLY A 62 1.60 -6.54 11.14
CA GLY A 62 2.95 -6.97 10.75
C GLY A 62 3.57 -8.05 11.66
N GLY A 63 2.79 -8.63 12.58
CA GLY A 63 3.26 -9.66 13.51
C GLY A 63 2.49 -9.68 14.83
N TYR A 64 2.91 -10.55 15.77
CA TYR A 64 2.20 -10.79 17.03
C TYR A 64 3.04 -10.44 18.28
N TYR A 65 4.28 -10.02 18.10
CA TYR A 65 5.16 -9.47 19.16
C TYR A 65 5.26 -10.35 20.42
N GLY A 66 5.46 -11.65 20.21
CA GLY A 66 5.59 -12.65 21.30
C GLY A 66 4.28 -13.22 21.84
N LEU A 67 3.13 -12.74 21.36
CA LEU A 67 1.83 -13.29 21.71
C LEU A 67 1.38 -14.36 20.70
N THR A 68 0.41 -15.18 21.10
CA THR A 68 -0.31 -16.02 20.13
C THR A 68 -1.29 -15.16 19.31
N PRO A 69 -1.74 -15.60 18.13
CA PRO A 69 -2.76 -14.89 17.36
C PRO A 69 -4.01 -14.54 18.19
N GLN A 70 -4.50 -15.48 19.01
CA GLN A 70 -5.68 -15.27 19.87
C GLN A 70 -5.43 -14.22 20.96
N GLN A 71 -4.24 -14.24 21.57
CA GLN A 71 -3.87 -13.22 22.55
C GLN A 71 -3.75 -11.85 21.92
N PHE A 72 -3.11 -11.75 20.74
CA PHE A 72 -2.98 -10.47 20.03
C PHE A 72 -4.33 -9.93 19.59
N ARG A 73 -5.24 -10.80 19.11
CA ARG A 73 -6.62 -10.42 18.80
C ARG A 73 -7.34 -9.85 20.02
N ALA A 74 -7.21 -10.48 21.18
CA ALA A 74 -7.82 -9.98 22.42
C ALA A 74 -7.28 -8.60 22.82
N GLU A 75 -5.98 -8.32 22.58
CA GLU A 75 -5.42 -6.99 22.83
C GLU A 75 -5.94 -5.93 21.84
N LEU A 76 -6.11 -6.27 20.55
CA LEU A 76 -6.75 -5.39 19.58
C LEU A 76 -8.19 -5.06 19.99
N ASP A 77 -8.96 -6.06 20.40
CA ASP A 77 -10.36 -5.87 20.83
C ASP A 77 -10.43 -4.99 22.09
N ARG A 78 -9.55 -5.21 23.07
CA ARG A 78 -9.44 -4.38 24.29
C ARG A 78 -9.11 -2.93 23.96
N ALA A 79 -8.21 -2.68 23.00
CA ALA A 79 -7.87 -1.35 22.53
C ALA A 79 -8.96 -0.73 21.63
N GLY A 80 -9.97 -1.49 21.20
CA GLY A 80 -10.99 -1.05 20.25
C GLY A 80 -10.41 -0.77 18.86
N LEU A 81 -9.42 -1.59 18.44
CA LEU A 81 -8.79 -1.57 17.12
C LEU A 81 -9.26 -2.77 16.29
N LYS A 82 -9.37 -2.58 14.97
CA LYS A 82 -9.80 -3.61 14.03
C LYS A 82 -8.72 -3.87 13.00
N ALA A 83 -8.32 -5.13 12.83
CA ALA A 83 -7.44 -5.50 11.73
C ALA A 83 -8.22 -5.47 10.40
N VAL A 84 -7.66 -4.85 9.36
CA VAL A 84 -8.23 -4.81 8.01
C VAL A 84 -7.46 -5.69 7.05
N SER A 85 -6.19 -5.91 7.33
CA SER A 85 -5.24 -6.72 6.58
C SER A 85 -4.18 -7.30 7.51
N MET A 86 -3.51 -8.34 7.06
CA MET A 86 -2.34 -8.92 7.71
C MET A 86 -1.31 -9.38 6.69
N HIS A 87 -0.03 -9.31 7.04
CA HIS A 87 1.02 -9.90 6.24
C HIS A 87 1.37 -11.30 6.75
N ALA A 88 1.51 -12.23 5.83
CA ALA A 88 1.95 -13.61 6.08
C ALA A 88 3.33 -13.84 5.45
N ASP A 89 4.12 -14.70 6.07
CA ASP A 89 5.41 -15.13 5.53
C ASP A 89 5.24 -15.90 4.21
N PHE A 90 6.12 -15.66 3.24
CA PHE A 90 6.09 -16.30 1.93
C PHE A 90 6.10 -17.85 2.02
N ASN A 91 6.90 -18.40 2.93
CA ASN A 91 6.97 -19.86 3.08
C ASN A 91 5.71 -20.44 3.71
N LEU A 92 4.99 -19.69 4.56
CA LEU A 92 3.69 -20.12 5.06
C LEU A 92 2.63 -20.12 3.94
N LEU A 93 2.63 -19.12 3.07
CA LEU A 93 1.76 -19.10 1.90
C LEU A 93 2.03 -20.26 0.95
N ASP A 94 3.28 -20.68 0.80
CA ASP A 94 3.68 -21.79 -0.05
C ASP A 94 3.37 -23.16 0.56
N LYS A 95 3.69 -23.34 1.87
CA LYS A 95 3.76 -24.67 2.49
C LYS A 95 2.64 -24.94 3.50
N ASP A 96 2.03 -23.89 4.08
CA ASP A 96 1.04 -24.04 5.17
C ASP A 96 -0.05 -22.94 5.08
N ILE A 97 -0.69 -22.85 3.94
CA ILE A 97 -1.74 -21.86 3.69
C ILE A 97 -2.95 -22.04 4.62
N ASP A 98 -3.21 -23.25 5.12
CA ASP A 98 -4.32 -23.52 6.03
C ASP A 98 -4.11 -22.87 7.40
N ARG A 99 -2.87 -22.79 7.87
CA ARG A 99 -2.50 -21.98 9.04
C ARG A 99 -2.77 -20.51 8.80
N VAL A 100 -2.35 -19.96 7.65
CA VAL A 100 -2.58 -18.55 7.30
C VAL A 100 -4.08 -18.24 7.27
N ILE A 101 -4.90 -19.14 6.69
CA ILE A 101 -6.36 -19.02 6.66
C ILE A 101 -6.94 -19.06 8.09
N GLY A 102 -6.40 -19.92 8.96
CA GLY A 102 -6.77 -19.99 10.37
C GLY A 102 -6.51 -18.67 11.11
N GLU A 103 -5.34 -18.09 10.92
CA GLU A 103 -4.96 -16.81 11.50
C GLU A 103 -5.83 -15.66 10.93
N ALA A 104 -6.07 -15.63 9.62
CA ALA A 104 -6.96 -14.65 8.99
C ALA A 104 -8.39 -14.68 9.55
N LYS A 105 -8.91 -15.86 9.88
CA LYS A 105 -10.22 -16.03 10.55
C LYS A 105 -10.23 -15.45 11.96
N ILE A 106 -9.16 -15.65 12.74
CA ILE A 106 -9.04 -15.10 14.09
C ILE A 106 -9.14 -13.57 14.06
N PHE A 107 -8.48 -12.93 13.10
CA PHE A 107 -8.44 -11.46 12.98
C PHE A 107 -9.58 -10.88 12.17
N GLU A 108 -10.38 -11.70 11.48
CA GLU A 108 -11.49 -11.28 10.62
C GLU A 108 -11.06 -10.26 9.56
N VAL A 109 -9.82 -10.37 9.07
CA VAL A 109 -9.29 -9.48 8.04
C VAL A 109 -9.96 -9.73 6.70
N LYS A 110 -9.93 -8.73 5.83
CA LYS A 110 -10.35 -8.89 4.43
C LYS A 110 -9.20 -9.30 3.52
N TYR A 111 -7.99 -8.80 3.83
CA TYR A 111 -6.80 -8.99 3.02
C TYR A 111 -5.73 -9.76 3.79
N VAL A 112 -5.09 -10.70 3.09
CA VAL A 112 -3.88 -11.40 3.52
C VAL A 112 -2.79 -11.09 2.52
N GLY A 113 -1.71 -10.47 3.00
CA GLY A 113 -0.61 -10.00 2.17
C GLY A 113 0.66 -10.82 2.33
N CYS A 114 1.54 -10.65 1.35
CA CYS A 114 2.95 -11.02 1.43
C CYS A 114 3.77 -9.75 1.21
N ALA A 115 4.64 -9.40 2.17
CA ALA A 115 5.45 -8.19 2.08
C ALA A 115 6.86 -8.44 1.54
N TRP A 116 7.33 -9.68 1.56
CA TRP A 116 8.69 -10.00 1.14
C TRP A 116 8.73 -11.32 0.37
N ILE A 117 9.31 -11.29 -0.81
CA ILE A 117 9.64 -12.50 -1.57
C ILE A 117 11.08 -12.88 -1.24
N PRO A 118 11.35 -14.06 -0.65
CA PRO A 118 12.72 -14.50 -0.43
C PRO A 118 13.47 -14.63 -1.77
N HIS A 119 14.60 -13.93 -1.91
CA HIS A 119 15.44 -13.94 -3.10
C HIS A 119 16.93 -13.78 -2.70
N GLY A 120 17.83 -13.97 -3.65
CA GLY A 120 19.26 -13.76 -3.46
C GLY A 120 19.65 -12.28 -3.40
N LYS A 121 20.88 -11.96 -3.83
CA LYS A 121 21.34 -10.57 -3.87
C LYS A 121 20.46 -9.71 -4.76
N ASP A 122 20.11 -10.20 -5.92
CA ASP A 122 19.26 -9.52 -6.90
C ASP A 122 17.99 -10.34 -7.12
N PHE A 123 16.87 -9.65 -7.26
CA PHE A 123 15.60 -10.25 -7.65
C PHE A 123 15.63 -10.60 -9.14
N THR A 124 15.20 -11.80 -9.51
CA THR A 124 15.40 -12.36 -10.85
C THR A 124 14.08 -12.78 -11.51
N PRO A 125 14.07 -13.01 -12.85
CA PRO A 125 12.91 -13.61 -13.52
C PRO A 125 12.49 -14.98 -12.96
N ALA A 126 13.44 -15.78 -12.42
CA ALA A 126 13.12 -17.06 -11.77
C ALA A 126 12.39 -16.85 -10.44
N ASP A 127 12.75 -15.80 -9.67
CA ASP A 127 12.04 -15.44 -8.47
C ASP A 127 10.61 -14.98 -8.77
N VAL A 128 10.39 -14.25 -9.86
CA VAL A 128 9.05 -13.88 -10.32
C VAL A 128 8.23 -15.13 -10.65
N THR A 129 8.79 -16.08 -11.40
CA THR A 129 8.07 -17.31 -11.77
C THR A 129 7.65 -18.08 -10.51
N ARG A 130 8.59 -18.32 -9.58
CA ARG A 130 8.32 -19.00 -8.30
C ARG A 130 7.28 -18.26 -7.47
N SER A 131 7.38 -16.93 -7.40
CA SER A 131 6.44 -16.13 -6.61
C SER A 131 5.03 -16.13 -7.21
N ALA A 132 4.92 -16.01 -8.53
CA ALA A 132 3.63 -16.08 -9.21
C ALA A 132 2.93 -17.43 -8.98
N GLU A 133 3.67 -18.54 -8.99
CA GLU A 133 3.12 -19.86 -8.68
C GLU A 133 2.56 -19.92 -7.26
N VAL A 134 3.32 -19.43 -6.26
CA VAL A 134 2.88 -19.38 -4.86
C VAL A 134 1.66 -18.47 -4.71
N PHE A 135 1.73 -17.26 -5.26
CA PHE A 135 0.66 -16.26 -5.13
C PHE A 135 -0.63 -16.71 -5.80
N ASN A 136 -0.55 -17.32 -6.99
CA ASN A 136 -1.72 -17.83 -7.69
C ASN A 136 -2.42 -18.93 -6.87
N ARG A 137 -1.66 -19.90 -6.32
CA ARG A 137 -2.21 -20.96 -5.46
C ARG A 137 -2.81 -20.38 -4.16
N ALA A 138 -2.07 -19.49 -3.49
CA ALA A 138 -2.52 -18.86 -2.24
C ALA A 138 -3.78 -18.02 -2.47
N ALA A 139 -3.82 -17.21 -3.52
CA ALA A 139 -4.96 -16.35 -3.84
C ALA A 139 -6.25 -17.15 -4.08
N VAL A 140 -6.17 -18.28 -4.81
CA VAL A 140 -7.34 -19.17 -5.03
C VAL A 140 -7.83 -19.77 -3.72
N LYS A 141 -6.93 -20.29 -2.87
CA LYS A 141 -7.31 -20.87 -1.57
C LYS A 141 -7.88 -19.83 -0.61
N LEU A 142 -7.26 -18.66 -0.52
CA LEU A 142 -7.75 -17.55 0.30
C LEU A 142 -9.13 -17.07 -0.17
N GLN A 143 -9.33 -16.93 -1.49
CA GLN A 143 -10.64 -16.55 -2.04
C GLN A 143 -11.73 -17.58 -1.70
N ALA A 144 -11.42 -18.87 -1.81
CA ALA A 144 -12.36 -19.93 -1.43
C ALA A 144 -12.72 -19.90 0.06
N ALA A 145 -11.82 -19.38 0.91
CA ALA A 145 -12.04 -19.19 2.34
C ALA A 145 -12.67 -17.82 2.69
N GLY A 146 -12.97 -16.95 1.70
CA GLY A 146 -13.61 -15.66 1.88
C GLY A 146 -12.65 -14.48 2.06
N PHE A 147 -11.34 -14.68 1.85
CA PHE A 147 -10.29 -13.67 1.95
C PHE A 147 -9.78 -13.22 0.58
N ARG A 148 -9.02 -12.13 0.54
CA ARG A 148 -8.33 -11.64 -0.66
C ARG A 148 -6.83 -11.67 -0.44
N PHE A 149 -6.10 -12.19 -1.43
CA PHE A 149 -4.64 -12.16 -1.40
C PHE A 149 -4.13 -10.84 -2.00
N MET A 150 -3.11 -10.24 -1.38
CA MET A 150 -2.37 -9.11 -1.93
C MET A 150 -0.86 -9.32 -1.83
N TYR A 151 -0.12 -8.67 -2.74
CA TYR A 151 1.34 -8.56 -2.64
C TYR A 151 1.71 -7.10 -2.40
N HIS A 152 2.50 -6.85 -1.36
CA HIS A 152 3.05 -5.55 -1.00
C HIS A 152 4.39 -5.35 -1.72
N ILE A 153 4.52 -4.24 -2.45
CA ILE A 153 5.68 -3.92 -3.28
C ILE A 153 6.82 -3.38 -2.41
N HIS A 154 8.06 -3.86 -2.66
CA HIS A 154 9.27 -3.46 -1.94
C HIS A 154 10.33 -2.74 -2.81
N GLY A 155 10.06 -2.50 -4.11
CA GLY A 155 10.92 -1.74 -5.01
C GLY A 155 11.94 -2.55 -5.80
N TYR A 156 12.38 -3.72 -5.33
CA TYR A 156 13.27 -4.59 -6.08
C TYR A 156 12.64 -5.18 -7.34
N GLU A 157 11.32 -5.17 -7.42
CA GLU A 157 10.56 -5.64 -8.57
C GLU A 157 10.69 -4.71 -9.79
N PHE A 158 11.20 -3.50 -9.60
CA PHE A 158 11.39 -2.55 -10.71
C PHE A 158 12.70 -2.75 -11.48
N ILE A 159 13.44 -3.82 -11.21
CA ILE A 159 14.54 -4.26 -12.05
C ILE A 159 14.04 -4.39 -13.49
N LYS A 160 14.81 -3.83 -14.44
CA LYS A 160 14.46 -3.81 -15.85
C LYS A 160 14.40 -5.24 -16.44
N ASP A 161 13.35 -5.51 -17.21
CA ASP A 161 13.11 -6.80 -17.88
C ASP A 161 12.51 -6.54 -19.28
N GLY A 162 13.34 -6.61 -20.30
CA GLY A 162 12.96 -6.24 -21.67
C GLY A 162 12.51 -4.78 -21.78
N ASP A 163 11.30 -4.57 -22.29
CA ASP A 163 10.70 -3.23 -22.40
C ASP A 163 9.98 -2.78 -21.11
N GLY A 164 9.90 -3.65 -20.10
CA GLY A 164 9.26 -3.41 -18.82
C GLY A 164 10.16 -3.66 -17.61
N THR A 165 9.55 -4.13 -16.55
CA THR A 165 10.20 -4.48 -15.28
C THR A 165 9.79 -5.88 -14.83
N LEU A 166 10.48 -6.43 -13.84
CA LEU A 166 10.07 -7.69 -13.19
C LEU A 166 8.70 -7.56 -12.50
N PHE A 167 8.29 -6.36 -12.08
CA PHE A 167 6.94 -6.11 -11.62
C PHE A 167 5.91 -6.32 -12.74
N ASP A 168 6.16 -5.81 -13.93
CA ASP A 168 5.28 -6.02 -15.09
C ASP A 168 5.12 -7.50 -15.41
N ARG A 169 6.21 -8.26 -15.33
CA ARG A 169 6.20 -9.73 -15.47
C ARG A 169 5.37 -10.40 -14.38
N LEU A 170 5.49 -9.98 -13.12
CA LEU A 170 4.71 -10.51 -12.01
C LEU A 170 3.21 -10.23 -12.18
N VAL A 171 2.85 -9.02 -12.60
CA VAL A 171 1.46 -8.65 -12.91
C VAL A 171 0.88 -9.56 -14.00
N ALA A 172 1.63 -9.80 -15.08
CA ALA A 172 1.22 -10.68 -16.16
C ALA A 172 1.08 -12.14 -15.71
N ALA A 173 2.07 -12.66 -14.96
CA ALA A 173 2.09 -14.05 -14.48
C ALA A 173 1.00 -14.34 -13.42
N THR A 174 0.42 -13.32 -12.81
CA THR A 174 -0.68 -13.45 -11.84
C THR A 174 -2.03 -12.97 -12.38
N SER A 175 -2.15 -12.74 -13.69
CA SER A 175 -3.36 -12.15 -14.29
C SER A 175 -4.60 -13.05 -14.26
N GLN A 176 -4.42 -14.36 -14.19
CA GLN A 176 -5.50 -15.36 -14.21
C GLN A 176 -5.96 -15.77 -12.79
N ALA A 177 -5.34 -15.24 -11.75
CA ALA A 177 -5.69 -15.51 -10.36
C ALA A 177 -6.15 -14.22 -9.65
N PRO A 178 -6.91 -14.32 -8.56
CA PRO A 178 -7.40 -13.15 -7.81
C PRO A 178 -6.31 -12.55 -6.91
N VAL A 179 -5.18 -12.21 -7.52
CA VAL A 179 -4.03 -11.56 -6.88
C VAL A 179 -4.19 -10.05 -6.99
N TRP A 180 -4.18 -9.37 -5.86
CA TRP A 180 -4.18 -7.93 -5.74
C TRP A 180 -2.81 -7.41 -5.35
N PHE A 181 -2.59 -6.12 -5.49
CA PHE A 181 -1.35 -5.46 -5.08
C PHE A 181 -1.64 -4.35 -4.07
N GLU A 182 -0.71 -4.18 -3.17
CA GLU A 182 -0.58 -3.04 -2.30
C GLU A 182 0.62 -2.21 -2.76
N ASN A 183 0.37 -0.95 -3.15
CA ASN A 183 1.44 -0.07 -3.58
C ASN A 183 2.01 0.67 -2.36
N ASP A 184 3.23 0.34 -1.96
CA ASP A 184 3.98 1.21 -1.06
C ASP A 184 4.64 2.33 -1.87
N ILE A 185 4.22 3.57 -1.61
CA ILE A 185 4.65 4.72 -2.38
C ILE A 185 6.11 5.12 -2.11
N PHE A 186 6.64 4.80 -0.93
CA PHE A 186 8.06 4.95 -0.63
C PHE A 186 8.88 3.94 -1.42
N TRP A 187 8.56 2.66 -1.30
CA TRP A 187 9.32 1.60 -1.96
C TRP A 187 9.24 1.67 -3.48
N THR A 188 8.08 2.03 -4.02
CA THR A 188 7.94 2.28 -5.46
C THR A 188 8.83 3.42 -5.92
N THR A 189 8.86 4.55 -5.17
CA THR A 189 9.75 5.69 -5.48
C THR A 189 11.22 5.33 -5.28
N HIS A 190 11.54 4.60 -4.21
CA HIS A 190 12.89 4.14 -3.90
C HIS A 190 13.45 3.19 -4.97
N GLY A 191 12.59 2.33 -5.53
CA GLY A 191 12.91 1.46 -6.67
C GLY A 191 12.96 2.20 -8.03
N GLY A 192 12.78 3.52 -8.04
CA GLY A 192 12.90 4.36 -9.25
C GLY A 192 11.64 4.43 -10.11
N ALA A 193 10.51 3.90 -9.65
CA ALA A 193 9.23 3.99 -10.33
C ALA A 193 8.37 5.15 -9.79
N ASP A 194 7.38 5.58 -10.58
CA ASP A 194 6.41 6.58 -10.19
C ASP A 194 5.15 5.90 -9.64
N PRO A 195 4.82 6.02 -8.35
CA PRO A 195 3.69 5.33 -7.75
C PRO A 195 2.33 5.75 -8.32
N ALA A 196 2.15 6.99 -8.76
CA ALA A 196 0.91 7.44 -9.39
C ALA A 196 0.73 6.80 -10.78
N LYS A 197 1.79 6.81 -11.60
CA LYS A 197 1.77 6.16 -12.91
C LYS A 197 1.59 4.64 -12.81
N LEU A 198 2.13 4.02 -11.77
CA LEU A 198 1.94 2.59 -11.53
C LEU A 198 0.47 2.25 -11.28
N LEU A 199 -0.25 3.07 -10.49
CA LEU A 199 -1.68 2.93 -10.27
C LEU A 199 -2.47 3.14 -11.59
N GLU A 200 -2.10 4.13 -12.40
CA GLU A 200 -2.74 4.39 -13.70
C GLU A 200 -2.47 3.28 -14.71
N LYS A 201 -1.29 2.65 -14.66
CA LYS A 201 -0.93 1.52 -15.55
C LYS A 201 -1.74 0.25 -15.24
N TYR A 202 -2.04 -0.01 -13.96
CA TYR A 202 -2.71 -1.23 -13.51
C TYR A 202 -3.93 -0.94 -12.61
N PRO A 203 -4.93 -0.14 -13.06
CA PRO A 203 -6.00 0.36 -12.21
C PRO A 203 -6.89 -0.74 -11.61
N GLN A 204 -6.92 -1.92 -12.24
CA GLN A 204 -7.73 -3.06 -11.79
C GLN A 204 -7.01 -3.97 -10.78
N ARG A 205 -5.72 -3.72 -10.51
CA ARG A 205 -4.89 -4.64 -9.73
C ARG A 205 -4.57 -4.11 -8.32
N PHE A 206 -4.67 -2.81 -8.08
CA PHE A 206 -4.39 -2.20 -6.78
C PHE A 206 -5.67 -2.03 -5.95
N ARG A 207 -5.57 -2.34 -4.64
CA ARG A 207 -6.67 -2.16 -3.67
C ARG A 207 -6.23 -1.46 -2.39
N LEU A 208 -4.95 -1.56 -2.05
CA LEU A 208 -4.37 -0.97 -0.86
C LEU A 208 -3.18 -0.08 -1.24
N LEU A 209 -2.92 0.92 -0.39
CA LEU A 209 -1.75 1.79 -0.48
C LEU A 209 -1.09 1.89 0.88
N HIS A 210 0.22 1.69 0.93
CA HIS A 210 1.04 2.21 2.02
C HIS A 210 1.42 3.66 1.73
N LEU A 211 0.99 4.54 2.63
CA LEU A 211 1.32 5.95 2.63
C LEU A 211 2.56 6.14 3.52
N LYS A 212 3.72 6.08 2.90
CA LYS A 212 5.04 6.20 3.52
C LYS A 212 5.86 7.20 2.73
N ASP A 213 6.58 8.11 3.41
CA ASP A 213 7.30 9.18 2.75
C ASP A 213 8.81 9.04 2.90
N MET A 214 9.53 9.47 1.89
CA MET A 214 10.97 9.32 1.77
C MET A 214 11.67 10.67 1.98
N LYS A 215 12.64 10.71 2.87
CA LYS A 215 13.46 11.90 3.17
C LYS A 215 14.02 12.52 1.90
N LYS A 216 13.93 13.84 1.80
CA LYS A 216 14.47 14.60 0.66
C LYS A 216 15.95 14.36 0.46
N GLY A 217 16.34 14.10 -0.79
CA GLY A 217 17.72 13.79 -1.17
C GLY A 217 18.12 12.34 -0.99
N THR A 218 17.21 11.46 -0.53
CA THR A 218 17.47 10.01 -0.53
C THR A 218 17.56 9.51 -1.96
N VAL A 219 18.68 8.85 -2.28
CA VAL A 219 18.88 8.14 -3.54
C VAL A 219 18.38 6.72 -3.36
N GLY A 220 17.43 6.30 -4.20
CA GLY A 220 16.86 4.96 -4.16
C GLY A 220 17.77 3.89 -4.76
N ASN A 221 17.38 2.65 -4.59
CA ASN A 221 18.03 1.47 -5.17
C ASN A 221 17.01 0.32 -5.33
N LEU A 222 17.48 -0.81 -5.87
CA LEU A 222 16.64 -1.98 -6.18
C LEU A 222 16.85 -3.14 -5.19
N THR A 223 17.24 -2.86 -3.95
CA THR A 223 17.47 -3.90 -2.94
C THR A 223 16.25 -4.20 -2.08
N GLY A 224 15.23 -3.31 -2.10
CA GLY A 224 14.10 -3.37 -1.16
C GLY A 224 14.49 -3.05 0.27
N GLN A 225 15.65 -2.42 0.48
CA GLN A 225 16.15 -2.05 1.80
C GLN A 225 16.60 -0.59 1.81
N ALA A 226 16.32 0.09 2.91
CA ALA A 226 16.73 1.45 3.17
C ALA A 226 16.98 1.64 4.68
N PRO A 227 17.92 2.53 5.09
CA PRO A 227 18.05 2.87 6.50
C PRO A 227 16.77 3.52 7.06
N ASP A 228 16.37 3.16 8.26
CA ASP A 228 15.16 3.67 8.93
C ASP A 228 15.09 5.22 8.94
N VAL A 229 16.24 5.89 9.03
CA VAL A 229 16.35 7.37 9.02
C VAL A 229 15.96 8.01 7.68
N THR A 230 15.71 7.21 6.64
CA THR A 230 15.20 7.68 5.34
C THR A 230 13.67 7.75 5.29
N SER A 231 12.97 7.11 6.25
CA SER A 231 11.54 7.29 6.47
C SER A 231 11.29 8.58 7.23
N VAL A 232 10.29 9.34 6.86
CA VAL A 232 9.94 10.63 7.49
C VAL A 232 8.42 10.77 7.56
N ALA A 233 7.94 11.69 8.40
CA ALA A 233 6.51 11.98 8.50
C ALA A 233 5.90 12.26 7.12
N LEU A 234 4.80 11.62 6.81
CA LEU A 234 4.08 11.73 5.54
C LEU A 234 3.81 13.22 5.21
N GLY A 235 4.15 13.63 3.99
CA GLY A 235 4.02 14.99 3.49
C GLY A 235 5.22 15.90 3.77
N THR A 236 6.29 15.39 4.38
CA THR A 236 7.53 16.16 4.62
C THR A 236 8.70 15.74 3.73
N GLY A 237 8.56 14.61 3.07
CA GLY A 237 9.58 14.00 2.22
C GLY A 237 9.55 14.43 0.77
N GLN A 238 9.96 13.52 -0.12
CA GLN A 238 10.08 13.77 -1.56
C GLN A 238 9.06 12.99 -2.41
N VAL A 239 8.24 12.11 -1.81
CA VAL A 239 7.21 11.37 -2.54
C VAL A 239 6.07 12.33 -2.92
N ASP A 240 5.59 12.27 -4.17
CA ASP A 240 4.41 13.03 -4.58
C ASP A 240 3.12 12.39 -4.05
N VAL A 241 2.92 12.51 -2.73
CA VAL A 241 1.73 11.98 -2.04
C VAL A 241 0.44 12.53 -2.67
N ARG A 242 0.44 13.82 -3.09
CA ARG A 242 -0.74 14.43 -3.69
C ARG A 242 -1.10 13.79 -5.03
N GLY A 243 -0.13 13.61 -5.92
CA GLY A 243 -0.33 12.93 -7.21
C GLY A 243 -0.82 11.49 -7.04
N VAL A 244 -0.24 10.76 -6.08
CA VAL A 244 -0.69 9.40 -5.74
C VAL A 244 -2.16 9.39 -5.29
N LEU A 245 -2.57 10.28 -4.39
CA LEU A 245 -3.95 10.34 -3.90
C LEU A 245 -4.94 10.67 -5.02
N ILE A 246 -4.55 11.52 -5.98
CA ILE A 246 -5.36 11.81 -7.18
C ILE A 246 -5.56 10.54 -8.03
N ALA A 247 -4.48 9.80 -8.31
CA ALA A 247 -4.55 8.55 -9.06
C ALA A 247 -5.36 7.47 -8.31
N ALA A 248 -5.12 7.32 -7.01
CA ALA A 248 -5.80 6.36 -6.14
C ALA A 248 -7.32 6.57 -6.10
N ARG A 249 -7.78 7.83 -6.05
CA ARG A 249 -9.22 8.16 -6.06
C ARG A 249 -9.91 7.70 -7.34
N LYS A 250 -9.23 7.75 -8.50
CA LYS A 250 -9.78 7.33 -9.79
C LYS A 250 -10.02 5.82 -9.87
N ILE A 251 -9.21 5.01 -9.19
CA ILE A 251 -9.23 3.54 -9.29
C ILE A 251 -9.94 2.85 -8.12
N GLY A 252 -10.39 3.59 -7.11
CA GLY A 252 -11.16 3.04 -5.98
C GLY A 252 -10.33 2.21 -5.02
N ILE A 253 -9.22 2.77 -4.51
CA ILE A 253 -8.45 2.17 -3.41
C ILE A 253 -9.37 1.96 -2.20
N GLU A 254 -9.31 0.76 -1.62
CA GLU A 254 -10.15 0.36 -0.49
C GLU A 254 -9.55 0.73 0.87
N TRP A 255 -8.21 0.75 0.99
CA TRP A 255 -7.52 1.11 2.22
C TRP A 255 -6.27 1.94 1.94
N TYR A 256 -6.13 3.00 2.72
CA TYR A 256 -4.93 3.84 2.82
C TYR A 256 -4.30 3.56 4.17
N ILE A 257 -3.07 3.09 4.19
CA ILE A 257 -2.40 2.58 5.37
C ILE A 257 -1.15 3.41 5.60
N ILE A 258 -1.11 4.19 6.69
CA ILE A 258 0.14 4.89 7.06
C ILE A 258 1.14 3.84 7.51
N GLU A 259 2.33 3.87 6.92
CA GLU A 259 3.50 3.18 7.43
C GLU A 259 4.63 4.20 7.66
N GLU A 260 5.33 4.06 8.78
CA GLU A 260 6.40 4.94 9.19
C GLU A 260 7.46 4.10 9.92
N GLU A 261 8.68 4.10 9.42
CA GLU A 261 9.74 3.22 9.94
C GLU A 261 10.90 3.97 10.59
N SER A 262 10.80 5.31 10.73
CA SER A 262 11.84 6.07 11.40
C SER A 262 11.96 5.72 12.89
N PRO A 263 13.04 6.14 13.56
CA PRO A 263 13.18 5.97 15.00
C PRO A 263 12.13 6.72 15.86
N GLU A 264 11.30 7.58 15.25
CA GLU A 264 10.36 8.46 15.95
C GLU A 264 8.89 8.26 15.53
N PRO A 265 8.36 7.02 15.50
CA PRO A 265 7.01 6.75 14.99
C PRO A 265 5.93 7.43 15.84
N LEU A 266 6.15 7.61 17.14
CA LEU A 266 5.21 8.30 18.04
C LEU A 266 5.00 9.79 17.69
N ILE A 267 5.95 10.40 16.97
CA ILE A 267 5.89 11.79 16.49
C ILE A 267 5.39 11.81 15.04
N ASN A 268 5.97 10.97 14.20
CA ASN A 268 5.78 11.02 12.74
C ASN A 268 4.43 10.45 12.30
N VAL A 269 3.93 9.38 12.93
CA VAL A 269 2.61 8.80 12.61
C VAL A 269 1.48 9.82 12.81
N PRO A 270 1.31 10.48 13.98
CA PRO A 270 0.28 11.50 14.14
C PRO A 270 0.50 12.73 13.24
N ALA A 271 1.74 13.11 12.94
CA ALA A 271 2.03 14.19 12.00
C ALA A 271 1.57 13.85 10.59
N GLY A 272 1.86 12.63 10.10
CA GLY A 272 1.40 12.14 8.81
C GLY A 272 -0.13 12.05 8.70
N LYS A 273 -0.80 11.59 9.77
CA LYS A 273 -2.27 11.61 9.84
C LYS A 273 -2.83 13.03 9.73
N LYS A 274 -2.25 13.97 10.47
CA LYS A 274 -2.65 15.39 10.41
C LYS A 274 -2.41 16.03 9.04
N TYR A 275 -1.36 15.61 8.32
CA TYR A 275 -1.13 16.03 6.94
C TYR A 275 -2.28 15.57 6.03
N LEU A 276 -2.72 14.31 6.13
CA LEU A 276 -3.85 13.79 5.34
C LEU A 276 -5.16 14.53 5.63
N GLU A 277 -5.41 14.94 6.87
CA GLU A 277 -6.60 15.72 7.24
C GLU A 277 -6.64 17.11 6.57
N LYS A 278 -5.49 17.66 6.22
CA LYS A 278 -5.33 19.01 5.66
C LYS A 278 -5.10 19.06 4.16
N ILE A 279 -4.59 17.95 3.57
CA ILE A 279 -4.28 17.93 2.15
C ILE A 279 -5.54 18.11 1.29
N LYS A 280 -5.40 18.92 0.24
CA LYS A 280 -6.42 19.12 -0.79
C LYS A 280 -5.91 18.60 -2.14
N TYR A 281 -6.67 17.77 -2.82
CA TYR A 281 -6.30 17.15 -4.09
C TYR A 281 -7.51 16.80 -4.95
#